data_9cb0c604057730000e074bc4f9deb184
#
_entry.id   9cb0c604057730000e074bc4f9deb184
#
_cell.length_a   1.000
_cell.length_b   1.000
_cell.length_c   1.000
_cell.angle_alpha   90.00
_cell.angle_beta   90.00
_cell.angle_gamma   90.00
#
_symmetry.space_group_name_H-M   'P 1'
#
loop_
_entity.id
_entity.type
_entity.pdbx_description
1 polymer ?
#
loop_
_entity_poly.entity_id
_entity_poly.type
_entity_poly.pdbx_seq_one_letter_code
_entity_poly.pdbx_strand_id
1 'polypeptide(L)'
;MKRFLLESSLFALAIITSVYFVFLQADGKSDPFYLRTTTPKQSAMILGTSKAAQGLLPEVLKPYLQKDIYNFSFTVAHSPFGPAYLSAIEKKLDGISKNGVFIVTVDPWSISSDGIDPNDESQFGESKSFMGTLSSFSSKPNVSYMLNNYGDNYIKILLNFSQMEVHRDGWLEVFPPMDSTSVKSRIAENIQEQKAKLKDYNFSQIRFDYLKKTIETLKTHGKVYLVRLPVDNRIAAIEARLLPDFDKKIDELAKSEAVPYLNLMNSDTKFTFTDGIHLYKDSAKDVSAEVGNWISKQ
;
A
#
# COMPACT_ATOMS: atom_id res chain seq x y z
N MET A 1 -16.49 -20.07 46.64
CA MET A 1 -15.64 -19.02 46.09
C MET A 1 -14.50 -19.58 45.25
N LYS A 2 -13.58 -20.44 45.77
CA LYS A 2 -12.46 -21.02 44.98
C LYS A 2 -12.92 -21.80 43.72
N ARG A 3 -13.95 -22.65 43.84
CA ARG A 3 -14.49 -23.42 42.70
C ARG A 3 -15.09 -22.51 41.61
N PHE A 4 -15.86 -21.50 42.02
CA PHE A 4 -16.39 -20.50 41.07
C PHE A 4 -15.30 -19.73 40.32
N LEU A 5 -14.24 -19.29 41.01
CA LEU A 5 -13.10 -18.63 40.37
C LEU A 5 -12.39 -19.55 39.39
N LEU A 6 -12.18 -20.83 39.74
CA LEU A 6 -11.58 -21.82 38.85
C LEU A 6 -12.42 -22.03 37.58
N GLU A 7 -13.73 -22.29 37.75
CA GLU A 7 -14.66 -22.51 36.63
C GLU A 7 -14.75 -21.28 35.71
N SER A 8 -14.81 -20.07 36.31
CA SER A 8 -14.80 -18.80 35.53
C SER A 8 -13.48 -18.60 34.78
N SER A 9 -12.35 -18.92 35.40
CA SER A 9 -11.03 -18.82 34.75
C SER A 9 -10.86 -19.81 33.60
N LEU A 10 -11.34 -21.05 33.75
CA LEU A 10 -11.31 -22.07 32.70
C LEU A 10 -12.23 -21.67 31.53
N PHE A 11 -13.41 -21.11 31.82
CA PHE A 11 -14.32 -20.62 30.81
C PHE A 11 -13.71 -19.42 30.02
N ALA A 12 -13.14 -18.47 30.74
CA ALA A 12 -12.46 -17.33 30.11
C ALA A 12 -11.27 -17.79 29.22
N LEU A 13 -10.48 -18.75 29.73
CA LEU A 13 -9.38 -19.34 28.96
C LEU A 13 -9.87 -20.03 27.66
N ALA A 14 -10.97 -20.77 27.76
CA ALA A 14 -11.58 -21.43 26.59
C ALA A 14 -12.03 -20.40 25.53
N ILE A 15 -12.68 -19.29 25.97
CA ILE A 15 -13.08 -18.22 25.05
C ILE A 15 -11.87 -17.58 24.39
N ILE A 16 -10.86 -17.18 25.17
CA ILE A 16 -9.64 -16.53 24.65
C ILE A 16 -8.95 -17.45 23.64
N THR A 17 -8.85 -18.73 23.95
CA THR A 17 -8.23 -19.74 23.07
C THR A 17 -9.03 -19.86 21.77
N SER A 18 -10.37 -19.92 21.85
CA SER A 18 -11.25 -20.01 20.66
C SER A 18 -11.11 -18.77 19.78
N VAL A 19 -11.12 -17.57 20.35
CA VAL A 19 -10.91 -16.32 19.61
C VAL A 19 -9.54 -16.29 18.97
N TYR A 20 -8.49 -16.72 19.67
CA TYR A 20 -7.14 -16.80 19.12
C TYR A 20 -7.07 -17.73 17.90
N PHE A 21 -7.74 -18.88 17.94
CA PHE A 21 -7.82 -19.80 16.79
C PHE A 21 -8.59 -19.19 15.62
N VAL A 22 -9.63 -18.40 15.86
CA VAL A 22 -10.32 -17.64 14.80
C VAL A 22 -9.36 -16.62 14.16
N PHE A 23 -8.61 -15.87 14.96
CA PHE A 23 -7.63 -14.90 14.46
C PHE A 23 -6.52 -15.53 13.62
N LEU A 24 -6.11 -16.77 13.95
CA LEU A 24 -5.14 -17.52 13.14
C LEU A 24 -5.65 -17.87 11.74
N GLN A 25 -6.97 -17.95 11.55
CA GLN A 25 -7.60 -18.26 10.27
C GLN A 25 -7.83 -17.02 9.41
N ALA A 26 -7.63 -15.81 9.96
CA ALA A 26 -7.80 -14.58 9.19
C ALA A 26 -6.87 -14.58 7.97
N ASP A 27 -7.47 -14.36 6.83
CA ASP A 27 -6.87 -14.37 5.52
C ASP A 27 -6.93 -12.99 4.83
N GLY A 28 -6.59 -12.91 3.56
CA GLY A 28 -6.64 -11.68 2.77
C GLY A 28 -8.02 -11.32 2.23
N LYS A 29 -9.09 -12.04 2.56
CA LYS A 29 -10.42 -11.84 1.95
C LYS A 29 -11.33 -10.97 2.79
N SER A 30 -11.20 -11.05 4.10
CA SER A 30 -12.07 -10.35 5.05
C SER A 30 -11.56 -8.96 5.45
N ASP A 31 -10.28 -8.67 5.20
CA ASP A 31 -9.66 -7.37 5.50
C ASP A 31 -8.55 -7.05 4.49
N PRO A 32 -8.54 -5.84 3.87
CA PRO A 32 -7.57 -5.50 2.82
C PRO A 32 -6.16 -5.23 3.33
N PHE A 33 -5.94 -5.17 4.65
CA PHE A 33 -4.65 -4.76 5.22
C PHE A 33 -4.01 -5.82 6.11
N TYR A 34 -4.83 -6.69 6.74
CA TYR A 34 -4.40 -7.60 7.80
C TYR A 34 -3.20 -8.47 7.40
N LEU A 35 -3.25 -9.14 6.24
CA LEU A 35 -2.15 -10.02 5.82
C LEU A 35 -0.81 -9.29 5.76
N ARG A 36 -0.80 -8.00 5.34
CA ARG A 36 0.42 -7.21 5.29
C ARG A 36 1.02 -6.93 6.66
N THR A 37 0.22 -7.05 7.73
CA THR A 37 0.68 -6.88 9.11
C THR A 37 1.17 -8.18 9.77
N THR A 38 0.99 -9.34 9.10
CA THR A 38 1.26 -10.67 9.69
C THR A 38 2.35 -11.47 8.99
N THR A 39 2.65 -11.14 7.72
CA THR A 39 3.69 -11.84 6.97
C THR A 39 5.08 -11.54 7.54
N PRO A 40 6.06 -12.44 7.40
CA PRO A 40 7.42 -12.24 7.89
C PRO A 40 8.06 -10.94 7.38
N LYS A 41 9.18 -10.55 7.96
CA LYS A 41 10.03 -9.47 7.47
C LYS A 41 10.49 -9.75 6.05
N GLN A 42 10.68 -8.68 5.25
CA GLN A 42 10.91 -8.76 3.82
C GLN A 42 12.24 -8.13 3.42
N SER A 43 12.98 -8.78 2.55
CA SER A 43 14.21 -8.24 1.95
C SER A 43 13.97 -7.49 0.65
N ALA A 44 12.80 -7.62 0.05
CA ALA A 44 12.39 -6.91 -1.16
C ALA A 44 10.92 -6.52 -1.06
N MET A 45 10.59 -5.27 -1.40
CA MET A 45 9.23 -4.75 -1.23
C MET A 45 8.80 -3.79 -2.35
N ILE A 46 7.51 -3.84 -2.65
CA ILE A 46 6.80 -2.79 -3.39
C ILE A 46 6.16 -1.88 -2.36
N LEU A 47 6.38 -0.59 -2.48
CA LEU A 47 5.90 0.44 -1.57
C LEU A 47 5.08 1.49 -2.33
N GLY A 48 4.05 2.02 -1.68
CA GLY A 48 3.21 3.06 -2.27
C GLY A 48 1.77 3.01 -1.79
N THR A 49 0.89 3.61 -2.59
CA THR A 49 -0.55 3.70 -2.31
C THR A 49 -1.35 2.53 -2.89
N SER A 50 -2.68 2.62 -2.92
CA SER A 50 -3.57 1.62 -3.52
C SER A 50 -3.30 1.38 -5.01
N LYS A 51 -2.73 2.36 -5.71
CA LYS A 51 -2.27 2.19 -7.09
C LYS A 51 -1.23 1.06 -7.21
N ALA A 52 -0.25 1.03 -6.29
CA ALA A 52 0.74 -0.03 -6.24
C ALA A 52 0.16 -1.33 -5.67
N ALA A 53 -0.70 -1.23 -4.65
CA ALA A 53 -1.32 -2.40 -4.02
C ALA A 53 -2.08 -3.27 -5.04
N GLN A 54 -2.76 -2.63 -6.00
CA GLN A 54 -3.53 -3.30 -7.07
C GLN A 54 -2.76 -3.43 -8.38
N GLY A 55 -1.85 -2.47 -8.67
CA GLY A 55 -1.22 -2.31 -9.99
C GLY A 55 0.11 -3.04 -10.17
N LEU A 56 0.75 -3.54 -9.10
CA LEU A 56 2.00 -4.27 -9.21
C LEU A 56 1.88 -5.67 -8.60
N LEU A 57 2.03 -6.68 -9.47
CA LEU A 57 1.91 -8.09 -9.13
C LEU A 57 3.30 -8.69 -8.86
N PRO A 58 3.59 -9.10 -7.61
CA PRO A 58 4.88 -9.71 -7.25
C PRO A 58 5.22 -10.94 -8.07
N GLU A 59 4.24 -11.80 -8.34
CA GLU A 59 4.45 -13.02 -9.12
C GLU A 59 4.90 -12.74 -10.57
N VAL A 60 4.41 -11.63 -11.18
CA VAL A 60 4.82 -11.20 -12.52
C VAL A 60 6.21 -10.57 -12.51
N LEU A 61 6.58 -9.86 -11.45
CA LEU A 61 7.88 -9.24 -11.28
C LEU A 61 9.00 -10.25 -10.98
N LYS A 62 8.68 -11.36 -10.29
CA LYS A 62 9.63 -12.38 -9.81
C LYS A 62 10.61 -12.87 -10.88
N PRO A 63 10.19 -13.27 -12.11
CA PRO A 63 11.12 -13.76 -13.12
C PRO A 63 12.13 -12.69 -13.60
N TYR A 64 11.76 -11.41 -13.61
CA TYR A 64 12.65 -10.31 -13.99
C TYR A 64 13.65 -9.97 -12.88
N LEU A 65 13.21 -10.01 -11.63
CA LEU A 65 14.01 -9.67 -10.47
C LEU A 65 14.86 -10.84 -9.97
N GLN A 66 14.56 -12.07 -10.40
CA GLN A 66 15.14 -13.32 -9.90
C GLN A 66 15.04 -13.43 -8.36
N LYS A 67 13.98 -12.88 -7.78
CA LYS A 67 13.77 -12.74 -6.35
C LYS A 67 12.28 -12.62 -6.04
N ASP A 68 11.88 -13.15 -4.89
CA ASP A 68 10.57 -12.87 -4.33
C ASP A 68 10.52 -11.42 -3.86
N ILE A 69 9.45 -10.72 -4.20
CA ILE A 69 9.17 -9.36 -3.75
C ILE A 69 7.79 -9.32 -3.10
N TYR A 70 7.61 -8.54 -2.07
CA TYR A 70 6.37 -8.44 -1.30
C TYR A 70 5.69 -7.09 -1.52
N ASN A 71 4.39 -7.08 -1.83
CA ASN A 71 3.65 -5.84 -1.98
C ASN A 71 3.19 -5.31 -0.61
N PHE A 72 3.93 -4.33 -0.09
CA PHE A 72 3.67 -3.64 1.18
C PHE A 72 3.11 -2.23 0.94
N SER A 73 2.16 -2.14 0.02
CA SER A 73 1.46 -0.90 -0.32
C SER A 73 0.05 -0.90 0.28
N PHE A 74 -0.47 0.28 0.64
CA PHE A 74 -1.79 0.39 1.26
C PHE A 74 -2.66 1.41 0.50
N THR A 75 -3.44 2.25 1.18
CA THR A 75 -4.16 3.35 0.53
C THR A 75 -3.47 4.68 0.79
N VAL A 76 -3.83 5.71 0.04
CA VAL A 76 -3.33 7.08 0.30
C VAL A 76 -3.63 7.57 1.72
N ALA A 77 -4.64 7.04 2.39
CA ALA A 77 -4.94 7.34 3.79
C ALA A 77 -4.03 6.63 4.80
N HIS A 78 -3.32 5.57 4.40
CA HIS A 78 -2.50 4.75 5.30
C HIS A 78 -1.01 4.79 4.97
N SER A 79 -0.67 4.95 3.70
CA SER A 79 0.71 4.92 3.21
C SER A 79 1.13 6.14 2.37
N PRO A 80 0.68 7.36 2.68
CA PRO A 80 1.39 8.52 2.16
C PRO A 80 2.77 8.56 2.80
N PHE A 81 3.76 9.15 2.11
CA PHE A 81 5.08 9.24 2.69
C PHE A 81 5.07 10.13 3.93
N GLY A 82 5.49 9.57 5.05
CA GLY A 82 5.41 10.21 6.35
C GLY A 82 6.04 9.36 7.44
N PRO A 83 6.11 9.85 8.70
CA PRO A 83 6.79 9.16 9.80
C PRO A 83 6.18 7.79 10.09
N ALA A 84 4.85 7.66 10.03
CA ALA A 84 4.16 6.40 10.33
C ALA A 84 4.47 5.33 9.28
N TYR A 85 4.44 5.69 7.98
CA TYR A 85 4.73 4.71 6.92
C TYR A 85 6.22 4.33 6.91
N LEU A 86 7.14 5.27 7.09
CA LEU A 86 8.58 4.96 7.21
C LEU A 86 8.82 4.00 8.38
N SER A 87 8.25 4.28 9.56
CA SER A 87 8.36 3.38 10.72
C SER A 87 7.79 1.98 10.45
N ALA A 88 6.67 1.89 9.74
CA ALA A 88 6.09 0.60 9.34
C ALA A 88 7.01 -0.17 8.36
N ILE A 89 7.62 0.53 7.40
CA ILE A 89 8.60 -0.03 6.46
C ILE A 89 9.80 -0.59 7.24
N GLU A 90 10.37 0.17 8.15
CA GLU A 90 11.51 -0.26 9.00
C GLU A 90 11.18 -1.52 9.82
N LYS A 91 9.97 -1.58 10.40
CA LYS A 91 9.48 -2.76 11.14
C LYS A 91 9.29 -3.98 10.23
N LYS A 92 8.97 -3.76 8.94
CA LYS A 92 8.76 -4.81 7.94
C LYS A 92 10.05 -5.28 7.28
N LEU A 93 11.07 -4.43 7.21
CA LEU A 93 12.36 -4.75 6.62
C LEU A 93 13.05 -5.91 7.32
N ASP A 94 13.66 -6.79 6.53
CA ASP A 94 14.70 -7.69 7.01
C ASP A 94 16.01 -6.90 7.14
N GLY A 95 16.34 -6.54 8.38
CA GLY A 95 17.50 -5.71 8.71
C GLY A 95 18.85 -6.35 8.36
N ILE A 96 18.90 -7.64 8.10
CA ILE A 96 20.15 -8.39 7.77
C ILE A 96 20.45 -8.32 6.27
N SER A 97 19.43 -8.33 5.43
CA SER A 97 19.58 -8.35 3.96
C SER A 97 20.21 -7.05 3.45
N LYS A 98 21.20 -7.18 2.54
CA LYS A 98 21.88 -6.06 1.86
C LYS A 98 21.72 -6.07 0.33
N ASN A 99 21.06 -7.09 -0.20
CA ASN A 99 20.85 -7.25 -1.64
C ASN A 99 19.34 -7.17 -1.99
N GLY A 100 18.60 -6.36 -1.27
CA GLY A 100 17.18 -6.14 -1.47
C GLY A 100 16.86 -5.48 -2.81
N VAL A 101 15.58 -5.53 -3.18
CA VAL A 101 15.01 -4.79 -4.31
C VAL A 101 13.76 -4.08 -3.83
N PHE A 102 13.72 -2.77 -4.03
CA PHE A 102 12.63 -1.93 -3.55
C PHE A 102 12.06 -1.11 -4.70
N ILE A 103 10.77 -1.32 -4.98
CA ILE A 103 10.00 -0.55 -5.96
C ILE A 103 9.16 0.44 -5.16
N VAL A 104 9.50 1.72 -5.24
CA VAL A 104 8.80 2.80 -4.53
C VAL A 104 7.93 3.53 -5.55
N THR A 105 6.61 3.35 -5.46
CA THR A 105 5.70 4.07 -6.35
C THR A 105 5.39 5.45 -5.80
N VAL A 106 5.32 6.42 -6.70
CA VAL A 106 5.10 7.82 -6.37
C VAL A 106 3.94 8.40 -7.16
N ASP A 107 3.15 9.23 -6.52
CA ASP A 107 2.09 10.03 -7.13
C ASP A 107 1.88 11.34 -6.35
N PRO A 108 1.21 12.37 -6.92
CA PRO A 108 1.04 13.65 -6.26
C PRO A 108 0.34 13.56 -4.89
N TRP A 109 -0.60 12.63 -4.72
CA TRP A 109 -1.35 12.45 -3.47
C TRP A 109 -0.48 11.90 -2.35
N SER A 110 0.49 11.03 -2.68
CA SER A 110 1.38 10.37 -1.71
C SER A 110 2.35 11.33 -1.01
N ILE A 111 2.54 12.54 -1.57
CA ILE A 111 3.39 13.62 -1.03
C ILE A 111 2.61 14.90 -0.75
N SER A 112 1.28 14.81 -0.64
CA SER A 112 0.37 15.89 -0.29
C SER A 112 -0.38 15.58 1.00
N SER A 113 -0.88 16.60 1.68
CA SER A 113 -1.64 16.49 2.93
C SER A 113 -2.89 17.39 2.89
N ASP A 114 -3.94 16.94 3.58
CA ASP A 114 -5.21 17.64 3.78
C ASP A 114 -5.25 18.43 5.11
N GLY A 115 -4.14 18.51 5.83
CA GLY A 115 -4.02 19.32 7.03
C GLY A 115 -4.14 20.81 6.73
N ILE A 116 -4.57 21.61 7.71
CA ILE A 116 -4.60 23.09 7.65
C ILE A 116 -3.20 23.61 7.30
N ASP A 117 -2.18 23.10 7.96
CA ASP A 117 -0.78 23.19 7.52
C ASP A 117 -0.36 21.82 6.95
N PRO A 118 -0.07 21.72 5.64
CA PRO A 118 0.35 20.48 5.01
C PRO A 118 1.69 19.95 5.55
N ASN A 119 2.43 20.76 6.29
CA ASN A 119 3.73 20.41 6.90
C ASN A 119 3.66 20.14 8.41
N ASP A 120 2.47 20.11 9.00
CA ASP A 120 2.30 19.75 10.40
C ASP A 120 2.10 18.21 10.54
N GLU A 121 3.15 17.50 10.97
CA GLU A 121 3.11 16.05 11.19
C GLU A 121 2.04 15.61 12.20
N SER A 122 1.65 16.49 13.14
CA SER A 122 0.63 16.16 14.15
C SER A 122 -0.77 16.00 13.55
N GLN A 123 -0.99 16.56 12.34
CA GLN A 123 -2.23 16.46 11.58
C GLN A 123 -2.25 15.26 10.63
N PHE A 124 -1.16 14.49 10.50
CA PHE A 124 -1.10 13.31 9.62
C PHE A 124 -1.97 12.18 10.16
N GLY A 125 -3.09 11.92 9.46
CA GLY A 125 -4.12 10.98 9.91
C GLY A 125 -3.62 9.53 10.04
N GLU A 126 -2.68 9.10 9.22
CA GLU A 126 -2.08 7.76 9.26
C GLU A 126 -1.34 7.47 10.56
N SER A 127 -0.87 8.49 11.27
CA SER A 127 -0.21 8.33 12.58
C SER A 127 -1.16 7.80 13.65
N LYS A 128 -2.47 8.02 13.50
CA LYS A 128 -3.53 7.54 14.41
C LYS A 128 -4.12 6.20 13.97
N SER A 129 -3.82 5.74 12.76
CA SER A 129 -4.25 4.44 12.22
C SER A 129 -3.33 3.31 12.69
N PHE A 130 -3.62 2.08 12.24
CA PHE A 130 -2.73 0.92 12.47
C PHE A 130 -1.30 1.18 11.98
N MET A 131 -1.12 2.03 10.98
CA MET A 131 0.20 2.36 10.43
C MET A 131 1.11 2.99 11.49
N GLY A 132 0.58 3.92 12.31
CA GLY A 132 1.34 4.57 13.38
C GLY A 132 1.29 3.83 14.72
N THR A 133 0.27 3.00 14.97
CA THR A 133 0.03 2.42 16.31
C THR A 133 0.53 0.99 16.49
N LEU A 134 0.73 0.22 15.41
CA LEU A 134 1.23 -1.14 15.52
C LEU A 134 2.72 -1.19 15.90
N SER A 135 3.03 -2.01 16.87
CA SER A 135 4.42 -2.31 17.28
C SER A 135 5.12 -3.28 16.32
N SER A 136 4.37 -4.13 15.59
CA SER A 136 4.90 -5.13 14.68
C SER A 136 4.04 -5.26 13.43
N PHE A 137 4.71 -5.47 12.29
CA PHE A 137 4.10 -5.83 11.00
C PHE A 137 4.46 -7.25 10.55
N SER A 138 4.87 -8.11 11.49
CA SER A 138 5.27 -9.50 11.21
C SER A 138 4.76 -10.51 12.24
N SER A 139 3.80 -10.13 13.06
CA SER A 139 3.24 -11.01 14.12
C SER A 139 2.01 -11.77 13.58
N LYS A 140 1.97 -13.10 13.76
CA LYS A 140 0.83 -13.93 13.34
C LYS A 140 0.31 -14.77 14.51
N PRO A 141 -0.95 -14.58 14.97
CA PRO A 141 -1.82 -13.49 14.57
C PRO A 141 -1.30 -12.13 15.06
N ASN A 142 -1.66 -11.05 14.38
CA ASN A 142 -1.45 -9.71 14.90
C ASN A 142 -2.65 -9.32 15.77
N VAL A 143 -2.58 -9.70 17.05
CA VAL A 143 -3.68 -9.52 18.01
C VAL A 143 -4.02 -8.04 18.18
N SER A 144 -3.00 -7.16 18.20
CA SER A 144 -3.22 -5.72 18.31
C SER A 144 -4.03 -5.17 17.13
N TYR A 145 -3.72 -5.61 15.91
CA TYR A 145 -4.50 -5.25 14.72
C TYR A 145 -5.94 -5.78 14.83
N MET A 146 -6.11 -7.05 15.15
CA MET A 146 -7.43 -7.69 15.23
C MET A 146 -8.37 -7.02 16.22
N LEU A 147 -7.85 -6.59 17.36
CA LEU A 147 -8.67 -5.97 18.40
C LEU A 147 -9.01 -4.49 18.13
N ASN A 148 -8.11 -3.74 17.45
CA ASN A 148 -8.22 -2.28 17.36
C ASN A 148 -8.48 -1.76 15.94
N ASN A 149 -8.20 -2.54 14.90
CA ASN A 149 -8.16 -2.04 13.52
C ASN A 149 -8.90 -2.94 12.53
N TYR A 150 -9.30 -4.16 12.92
CA TYR A 150 -10.03 -5.05 12.03
C TYR A 150 -11.38 -4.44 11.67
N GLY A 151 -11.58 -4.16 10.37
CA GLY A 151 -12.69 -3.33 9.90
C GLY A 151 -14.03 -4.04 9.74
N ASP A 152 -14.11 -5.33 10.05
CA ASP A 152 -15.31 -6.14 9.80
C ASP A 152 -15.65 -7.08 10.96
N ASN A 153 -16.77 -7.82 10.82
CA ASN A 153 -17.16 -8.83 11.80
C ASN A 153 -16.25 -10.06 11.68
N TYR A 154 -15.72 -10.57 12.80
CA TYR A 154 -14.85 -11.75 12.83
C TYR A 154 -15.48 -13.01 12.22
N ILE A 155 -16.82 -13.08 12.15
CA ILE A 155 -17.52 -14.20 11.48
C ILE A 155 -17.18 -14.29 9.99
N LYS A 156 -16.80 -13.18 9.34
CA LYS A 156 -16.41 -13.16 7.94
C LYS A 156 -15.10 -13.91 7.67
N ILE A 157 -14.24 -14.02 8.68
CA ILE A 157 -13.05 -14.87 8.61
C ILE A 157 -13.42 -16.33 8.33
N LEU A 158 -14.54 -16.79 8.91
CA LEU A 158 -15.03 -18.16 8.77
C LEU A 158 -15.91 -18.36 7.52
N LEU A 159 -16.57 -17.28 7.03
CA LEU A 159 -17.52 -17.36 5.91
C LEU A 159 -16.84 -17.22 4.53
N ASN A 160 -15.61 -16.76 4.49
CA ASN A 160 -14.76 -16.68 3.27
C ASN A 160 -15.44 -15.99 2.07
N PHE A 161 -16.23 -14.93 2.32
CA PHE A 161 -16.96 -14.17 1.30
C PHE A 161 -16.39 -12.75 1.16
N SER A 162 -15.87 -12.41 -0.04
CA SER A 162 -15.28 -11.09 -0.27
C SER A 162 -15.37 -10.65 -1.74
N GLN A 163 -15.39 -9.32 -1.94
CA GLN A 163 -15.23 -8.66 -3.25
C GLN A 163 -13.76 -8.32 -3.57
N MET A 164 -12.83 -8.74 -2.72
CA MET A 164 -11.39 -8.52 -2.87
C MET A 164 -10.61 -9.66 -2.24
N GLU A 165 -9.36 -9.81 -2.65
CA GLU A 165 -8.42 -10.75 -2.05
C GLU A 165 -7.03 -10.12 -1.98
N VAL A 166 -6.44 -10.12 -0.80
CA VAL A 166 -5.01 -9.86 -0.63
C VAL A 166 -4.29 -11.20 -0.74
N HIS A 167 -3.52 -11.38 -1.79
CA HIS A 167 -2.72 -12.57 -2.03
C HIS A 167 -1.57 -12.69 -1.01
N ARG A 168 -0.99 -13.88 -0.88
CA ARG A 168 0.09 -14.15 0.09
C ARG A 168 1.34 -13.29 -0.14
N ASP A 169 1.55 -12.82 -1.35
CA ASP A 169 2.63 -11.92 -1.75
C ASP A 169 2.30 -10.42 -1.56
N GLY A 170 1.11 -10.13 -1.00
CA GLY A 170 0.62 -8.79 -0.68
C GLY A 170 -0.12 -8.09 -1.83
N TRP A 171 -0.23 -8.66 -3.02
CA TRP A 171 -1.03 -8.09 -4.10
C TRP A 171 -2.51 -8.03 -3.70
N LEU A 172 -3.15 -6.89 -3.94
CA LEU A 172 -4.59 -6.70 -3.72
C LEU A 172 -5.35 -6.87 -5.04
N GLU A 173 -6.03 -7.99 -5.19
CA GLU A 173 -6.98 -8.20 -6.29
C GLU A 173 -8.38 -7.76 -5.87
N VAL A 174 -9.06 -6.99 -6.73
CA VAL A 174 -10.44 -6.55 -6.56
C VAL A 174 -11.30 -7.08 -7.70
N PHE A 175 -12.56 -7.43 -7.40
CA PHE A 175 -13.48 -8.08 -8.33
C PHE A 175 -14.70 -7.19 -8.66
N PRO A 176 -14.52 -5.95 -9.16
CA PRO A 176 -15.63 -5.09 -9.51
C PRO A 176 -16.27 -5.55 -10.83
N PRO A 177 -17.57 -5.28 -11.04
CA PRO A 177 -18.19 -5.44 -12.35
C PRO A 177 -17.47 -4.58 -13.40
N MET A 178 -17.05 -5.20 -14.51
CA MET A 178 -16.26 -4.54 -15.58
C MET A 178 -17.09 -4.19 -16.82
N ASP A 179 -18.42 -4.23 -16.75
CA ASP A 179 -19.27 -3.69 -17.79
C ASP A 179 -19.08 -2.17 -17.94
N SER A 180 -19.30 -1.66 -19.14
CA SER A 180 -18.97 -0.27 -19.47
C SER A 180 -19.75 0.76 -18.67
N THR A 181 -20.95 0.44 -18.20
CA THR A 181 -21.79 1.33 -17.39
C THR A 181 -21.21 1.44 -15.99
N SER A 182 -20.93 0.32 -15.33
CA SER A 182 -20.34 0.25 -14.00
C SER A 182 -18.96 0.93 -13.94
N VAL A 183 -18.10 0.70 -14.94
CA VAL A 183 -16.78 1.36 -15.03
C VAL A 183 -16.93 2.86 -15.17
N LYS A 184 -17.82 3.33 -16.09
CA LYS A 184 -18.06 4.78 -16.29
C LYS A 184 -18.59 5.45 -15.04
N SER A 185 -19.49 4.80 -14.29
CA SER A 185 -20.01 5.32 -13.00
C SER A 185 -18.88 5.54 -12.00
N ARG A 186 -18.08 4.49 -11.74
CA ARG A 186 -16.95 4.57 -10.81
C ARG A 186 -15.91 5.64 -11.21
N ILE A 187 -15.60 5.76 -12.50
CA ILE A 187 -14.71 6.82 -12.97
C ILE A 187 -15.32 8.20 -12.70
N ALA A 188 -16.61 8.39 -12.96
CA ALA A 188 -17.27 9.67 -12.72
C ALA A 188 -17.30 10.03 -11.22
N GLU A 189 -17.61 9.06 -10.35
CA GLU A 189 -17.57 9.18 -8.89
C GLU A 189 -16.19 9.56 -8.40
N ASN A 190 -15.14 8.85 -8.83
CA ASN A 190 -13.76 9.16 -8.46
C ASN A 190 -13.30 10.53 -8.96
N ILE A 191 -13.70 10.94 -10.16
CA ILE A 191 -13.40 12.29 -10.64
C ILE A 191 -14.02 13.35 -9.74
N GLN A 192 -15.26 13.16 -9.28
CA GLN A 192 -15.90 14.09 -8.37
C GLN A 192 -15.21 14.11 -7.00
N GLU A 193 -14.90 12.94 -6.46
CA GLU A 193 -14.18 12.79 -5.18
C GLU A 193 -12.81 13.46 -5.23
N GLN A 194 -12.01 13.16 -6.27
CA GLN A 194 -10.67 13.72 -6.43
C GLN A 194 -10.73 15.25 -6.61
N LYS A 195 -11.71 15.77 -7.36
CA LYS A 195 -11.93 17.23 -7.48
C LYS A 195 -12.34 17.88 -6.16
N ALA A 196 -13.13 17.19 -5.34
CA ALA A 196 -13.46 17.67 -4.00
C ALA A 196 -12.22 17.78 -3.12
N LYS A 197 -11.39 16.72 -3.11
CA LYS A 197 -10.11 16.67 -2.36
C LYS A 197 -9.11 17.76 -2.76
N LEU A 198 -9.11 18.23 -4.01
CA LEU A 198 -8.24 19.34 -4.44
C LEU A 198 -8.40 20.63 -3.63
N LYS A 199 -9.52 20.81 -2.92
CA LYS A 199 -9.75 22.00 -2.10
C LYS A 199 -8.94 21.99 -0.81
N ASP A 200 -8.66 20.80 -0.31
CA ASP A 200 -8.09 20.59 1.01
C ASP A 200 -6.63 20.10 0.92
N TYR A 201 -6.27 19.34 -0.13
CA TYR A 201 -4.94 18.79 -0.31
C TYR A 201 -3.96 19.80 -0.89
N ASN A 202 -2.80 19.90 -0.26
CA ASN A 202 -1.67 20.72 -0.70
C ASN A 202 -0.37 19.89 -0.65
N PHE A 203 0.60 20.25 -1.49
CA PHE A 203 1.95 19.69 -1.41
C PHE A 203 2.51 19.85 0.00
N SER A 204 3.10 18.77 0.53
CA SER A 204 3.79 18.75 1.81
C SER A 204 5.29 18.53 1.61
N GLN A 205 6.09 19.52 1.98
CA GLN A 205 7.55 19.38 1.96
C GLN A 205 7.99 18.28 2.94
N ILE A 206 7.34 18.16 4.09
CA ILE A 206 7.63 17.11 5.07
C ILE A 206 7.39 15.72 4.50
N ARG A 207 6.27 15.50 3.78
CA ARG A 207 6.03 14.21 3.11
C ARG A 207 7.05 13.93 2.01
N PHE A 208 7.46 14.94 1.28
CA PHE A 208 8.52 14.81 0.27
C PHE A 208 9.88 14.47 0.91
N ASP A 209 10.20 15.07 2.06
CA ASP A 209 11.39 14.74 2.84
C ASP A 209 11.34 13.31 3.39
N TYR A 210 10.14 12.81 3.78
CA TYR A 210 9.95 11.41 4.18
C TYR A 210 10.05 10.44 3.00
N LEU A 211 9.64 10.82 1.78
CA LEU A 211 9.95 10.04 0.58
C LEU A 211 11.47 9.91 0.40
N LYS A 212 12.20 11.01 0.51
CA LYS A 212 13.67 11.00 0.45
C LYS A 212 14.27 10.12 1.54
N LYS A 213 13.89 10.28 2.80
CA LYS A 213 14.34 9.43 3.92
C LYS A 213 14.03 7.95 3.68
N THR A 214 12.87 7.63 3.10
CA THR A 214 12.51 6.26 2.73
C THR A 214 13.49 5.69 1.70
N ILE A 215 13.81 6.44 0.65
CA ILE A 215 14.81 6.05 -0.35
C ILE A 215 16.17 5.81 0.30
N GLU A 216 16.64 6.75 1.12
CA GLU A 216 17.94 6.66 1.84
C GLU A 216 17.98 5.42 2.74
N THR A 217 16.92 5.15 3.51
CA THR A 217 16.81 3.96 4.36
C THR A 217 16.90 2.69 3.52
N LEU A 218 16.13 2.59 2.45
CA LEU A 218 16.08 1.40 1.60
C LEU A 218 17.40 1.15 0.86
N LYS A 219 18.12 2.20 0.44
CA LYS A 219 19.45 2.10 -0.18
C LYS A 219 20.47 1.40 0.71
N THR A 220 20.31 1.46 2.03
CA THR A 220 21.19 0.73 2.95
C THR A 220 20.93 -0.79 2.95
N HIS A 221 19.80 -1.23 2.37
CA HIS A 221 19.38 -2.63 2.29
C HIS A 221 19.39 -3.21 0.87
N GLY A 222 19.46 -2.39 -0.17
CA GLY A 222 19.48 -2.88 -1.55
C GLY A 222 19.27 -1.80 -2.60
N LYS A 223 18.88 -2.22 -3.80
CA LYS A 223 18.59 -1.33 -4.92
C LYS A 223 17.19 -0.76 -4.80
N VAL A 224 17.04 0.55 -5.05
CA VAL A 224 15.76 1.27 -5.03
C VAL A 224 15.42 1.76 -6.43
N TYR A 225 14.17 1.61 -6.82
CA TYR A 225 13.62 2.05 -8.10
C TYR A 225 12.37 2.87 -7.85
N LEU A 226 12.30 4.08 -8.41
CA LEU A 226 11.10 4.90 -8.36
C LEU A 226 10.22 4.61 -9.58
N VAL A 227 8.91 4.50 -9.37
CA VAL A 227 7.95 4.24 -10.45
C VAL A 227 6.72 5.12 -10.29
N ARG A 228 6.32 5.82 -11.35
CA ARG A 228 5.02 6.47 -11.45
C ARG A 228 4.09 5.60 -12.29
N LEU A 229 3.04 5.06 -11.66
CA LEU A 229 2.05 4.22 -12.32
C LEU A 229 1.06 5.05 -13.13
N PRO A 230 0.53 4.51 -14.26
CA PRO A 230 -0.45 5.20 -15.08
C PRO A 230 -1.81 5.31 -14.37
N VAL A 231 -2.55 6.36 -14.72
CA VAL A 231 -3.96 6.57 -14.37
C VAL A 231 -4.72 7.05 -15.61
N ASP A 232 -6.05 7.03 -15.55
CA ASP A 232 -6.89 7.62 -16.62
C ASP A 232 -6.56 9.10 -16.83
N ASN A 233 -6.54 9.55 -18.07
CA ASN A 233 -6.16 10.93 -18.43
C ASN A 233 -6.95 12.01 -17.67
N ARG A 234 -8.21 11.73 -17.31
CA ARG A 234 -9.06 12.65 -16.53
C ARG A 234 -8.60 12.77 -15.09
N ILE A 235 -8.10 11.68 -14.52
CA ILE A 235 -7.47 11.65 -13.19
C ILE A 235 -6.09 12.33 -13.27
N ALA A 236 -5.30 12.04 -14.29
CA ALA A 236 -4.01 12.70 -14.54
C ALA A 236 -4.14 14.23 -14.60
N ALA A 237 -5.19 14.73 -15.25
CA ALA A 237 -5.47 16.17 -15.29
C ALA A 237 -5.81 16.78 -13.91
N ILE A 238 -6.38 15.98 -12.99
CA ILE A 238 -6.61 16.42 -11.60
C ILE A 238 -5.31 16.42 -10.81
N GLU A 239 -4.50 15.37 -10.96
CA GLU A 239 -3.17 15.27 -10.33
C GLU A 239 -2.24 16.42 -10.77
N ALA A 240 -2.28 16.80 -12.05
CA ALA A 240 -1.53 17.92 -12.58
C ALA A 240 -1.99 19.28 -12.00
N ARG A 241 -3.22 19.39 -11.51
CA ARG A 241 -3.71 20.56 -10.80
C ARG A 241 -3.28 20.59 -9.33
N LEU A 242 -3.20 19.41 -8.70
CA LEU A 242 -2.71 19.29 -7.33
C LEU A 242 -1.22 19.68 -7.23
N LEU A 243 -0.40 19.15 -8.14
CA LEU A 243 1.03 19.41 -8.16
C LEU A 243 1.56 19.46 -9.61
N PRO A 244 1.54 20.67 -10.25
CA PRO A 244 1.91 20.82 -11.67
C PRO A 244 3.36 20.44 -11.98
N ASP A 245 4.27 20.60 -11.03
CA ASP A 245 5.70 20.32 -11.16
C ASP A 245 6.11 18.94 -10.58
N PHE A 246 5.14 18.04 -10.34
CA PHE A 246 5.40 16.74 -9.71
C PHE A 246 6.50 15.95 -10.41
N ASP A 247 6.39 15.75 -11.73
CA ASP A 247 7.37 14.93 -12.47
C ASP A 247 8.77 15.53 -12.42
N LYS A 248 8.87 16.87 -12.48
CA LYS A 248 10.15 17.58 -12.33
C LYS A 248 10.76 17.33 -10.94
N LYS A 249 9.95 17.44 -9.88
CA LYS A 249 10.40 17.20 -8.50
C LYS A 249 10.90 15.77 -8.30
N ILE A 250 10.17 14.77 -8.84
CA ILE A 250 10.56 13.36 -8.72
C ILE A 250 11.82 13.06 -9.54
N ASP A 251 11.94 13.63 -10.74
CA ASP A 251 13.14 13.48 -11.58
C ASP A 251 14.38 14.09 -10.92
N GLU A 252 14.25 15.27 -10.33
CA GLU A 252 15.31 15.91 -9.55
C GLU A 252 15.70 15.09 -8.32
N LEU A 253 14.72 14.56 -7.58
CA LEU A 253 14.96 13.67 -6.44
C LEU A 253 15.67 12.38 -6.87
N ALA A 254 15.21 11.75 -7.94
CA ALA A 254 15.81 10.53 -8.47
C ALA A 254 17.29 10.74 -8.84
N LYS A 255 17.58 11.85 -9.49
CA LYS A 255 18.96 12.26 -9.84
C LYS A 255 19.80 12.52 -8.59
N SER A 256 19.28 13.28 -7.62
CA SER A 256 20.01 13.62 -6.39
C SER A 256 20.31 12.39 -5.54
N GLU A 257 19.40 11.42 -5.51
CA GLU A 257 19.57 10.17 -4.78
C GLU A 257 20.26 9.07 -5.59
N ALA A 258 20.58 9.33 -6.86
CA ALA A 258 21.17 8.36 -7.80
C ALA A 258 20.34 7.05 -7.86
N VAL A 259 19.01 7.17 -7.98
CA VAL A 259 18.09 6.05 -8.15
C VAL A 259 17.37 6.13 -9.49
N PRO A 260 17.18 5.01 -10.21
CA PRO A 260 16.44 5.01 -11.47
C PRO A 260 14.96 5.38 -11.27
N TYR A 261 14.39 6.14 -12.21
CA TYR A 261 12.97 6.52 -12.22
C TYR A 261 12.31 6.15 -13.53
N LEU A 262 11.18 5.47 -13.45
CA LEU A 262 10.30 5.13 -14.57
C LEU A 262 8.96 5.85 -14.43
N ASN A 263 8.62 6.67 -15.41
CA ASN A 263 7.32 7.34 -15.49
C ASN A 263 6.45 6.70 -16.57
N LEU A 264 5.45 5.90 -16.16
CA LEU A 264 4.54 5.20 -17.05
C LEU A 264 3.31 6.04 -17.46
N MET A 265 3.22 7.29 -17.01
CA MET A 265 2.16 8.21 -17.48
C MET A 265 2.28 8.55 -18.96
N ASN A 266 3.50 8.43 -19.52
CA ASN A 266 3.80 8.71 -20.91
C ASN A 266 3.89 7.44 -21.78
N SER A 267 3.42 6.29 -21.25
CA SER A 267 3.40 5.05 -22.03
C SER A 267 2.38 5.13 -23.17
N ASP A 268 2.77 4.68 -24.36
CA ASP A 268 1.84 4.54 -25.52
C ASP A 268 0.84 3.40 -25.33
N THR A 269 1.03 2.56 -24.33
CA THR A 269 0.17 1.41 -24.04
C THR A 269 -1.17 1.87 -23.48
N LYS A 270 -2.26 1.33 -24.04
CA LYS A 270 -3.61 1.56 -23.53
C LYS A 270 -3.90 0.61 -22.38
N PHE A 271 -4.02 1.16 -21.18
CA PHE A 271 -4.37 0.40 -19.97
C PHE A 271 -5.87 0.48 -19.69
N THR A 272 -6.41 -0.60 -19.15
CA THR A 272 -7.78 -0.68 -18.62
C THR A 272 -7.76 -0.41 -17.10
N PHE A 273 -8.66 0.45 -16.66
CA PHE A 273 -8.83 0.82 -15.25
C PHE A 273 -10.17 0.32 -14.71
N THR A 274 -10.20 -0.04 -13.44
CA THR A 274 -11.45 -0.40 -12.75
C THR A 274 -12.32 0.82 -12.46
N ASP A 275 -11.69 1.97 -12.23
CA ASP A 275 -12.32 3.18 -11.70
C ASP A 275 -11.58 4.48 -12.10
N GLY A 276 -10.66 4.38 -13.04
CA GLY A 276 -9.82 5.48 -13.52
C GLY A 276 -8.53 5.71 -12.73
N ILE A 277 -8.44 5.18 -11.50
CA ILE A 277 -7.26 5.30 -10.64
C ILE A 277 -6.49 3.99 -10.62
N HIS A 278 -7.19 2.86 -10.48
CA HIS A 278 -6.62 1.55 -10.28
C HIS A 278 -6.65 0.74 -11.57
N LEU A 279 -5.52 0.14 -11.91
CA LEU A 279 -5.40 -0.77 -13.05
C LEU A 279 -6.28 -2.00 -12.85
N TYR A 280 -7.00 -2.41 -13.91
CA TYR A 280 -7.62 -3.72 -13.96
C TYR A 280 -6.54 -4.80 -14.04
N LYS A 281 -6.79 -5.98 -13.49
CA LYS A 281 -5.79 -7.03 -13.29
C LYS A 281 -4.95 -7.38 -14.52
N ASP A 282 -5.53 -7.38 -15.74
CA ASP A 282 -4.79 -7.71 -16.95
C ASP A 282 -3.79 -6.58 -17.27
N SER A 283 -4.23 -5.32 -17.23
CA SER A 283 -3.32 -4.17 -17.38
C SER A 283 -2.29 -4.07 -16.25
N ALA A 284 -2.64 -4.49 -15.03
CA ALA A 284 -1.69 -4.56 -13.92
C ALA A 284 -0.59 -5.61 -14.17
N LYS A 285 -0.91 -6.75 -14.83
CA LYS A 285 0.10 -7.72 -15.31
C LYS A 285 1.03 -7.10 -16.33
N ASP A 286 0.48 -6.40 -17.33
CA ASP A 286 1.26 -5.75 -18.39
C ASP A 286 2.21 -4.70 -17.80
N VAL A 287 1.71 -3.83 -16.90
CA VAL A 287 2.50 -2.83 -16.19
C VAL A 287 3.58 -3.49 -15.32
N SER A 288 3.25 -4.57 -14.61
CA SER A 288 4.23 -5.30 -13.81
C SER A 288 5.35 -5.90 -14.66
N ALA A 289 5.01 -6.46 -15.84
CA ALA A 289 5.99 -6.98 -16.78
C ALA A 289 6.88 -5.85 -17.36
N GLU A 290 6.29 -4.70 -17.69
CA GLU A 290 7.03 -3.52 -18.17
C GLU A 290 8.00 -3.00 -17.13
N VAL A 291 7.57 -2.84 -15.86
CA VAL A 291 8.42 -2.46 -14.73
C VAL A 291 9.52 -3.49 -14.51
N GLY A 292 9.19 -4.78 -14.49
CA GLY A 292 10.16 -5.85 -14.30
C GLY A 292 11.23 -5.87 -15.39
N ASN A 293 10.82 -5.78 -16.67
CA ASN A 293 11.72 -5.72 -17.81
C ASN A 293 12.62 -4.46 -17.77
N TRP A 294 12.07 -3.32 -17.34
CA TRP A 294 12.87 -2.12 -17.17
C TRP A 294 13.91 -2.28 -16.07
N ILE A 295 13.52 -2.80 -14.89
CA ILE A 295 14.45 -3.02 -13.77
C ILE A 295 15.58 -3.99 -14.17
N SER A 296 15.28 -5.04 -14.94
CA SER A 296 16.28 -6.04 -15.34
C SER A 296 17.39 -5.49 -16.23
N LYS A 297 17.22 -4.26 -16.76
CA LYS A 297 18.19 -3.56 -17.62
C LYS A 297 19.00 -2.51 -16.87
N GLN A 298 18.72 -2.28 -15.55
CA GLN A 298 19.43 -1.34 -14.68
C GLN A 298 20.56 -2.09 -13.92
#